data_c6a1e5509d08d596cf352c6ae6994eef
#
_entry.id   c6a1e5509d08d596cf352c6ae6994eef
#
_cell.length_a   1.000
_cell.length_b   1.000
_cell.length_c   1.000
_cell.angle_alpha   90.00
_cell.angle_beta   90.00
_cell.angle_gamma   90.00
#
_symmetry.space_group_name_H-M   'P 1'
#
loop_
_entity.id
_entity.type
_entity.pdbx_description
1 polymer ?
#
loop_
_entity_poly.entity_id
_entity_poly.type
_entity_poly.pdbx_seq_one_letter_code
_entity_poly.pdbx_strand_id
1 'polypeptide(L)'
;YLRDRKKEPQIIIPDAFPDFLKWLPGIERMMRYDKHKEEADKIFAEADLIFCLDFNASTRVDDMQTALDASPAQKVMMDHHLNPTMDTALTISHTDMSSTCEIVFRVVWQLGGFDMMNRKAAVAIYCGMMTDTGSFTYNSCRPEIYTIIGHLLTKGFDKDKIYRQVYNNYSS
;
A
#
# COMPACT_ATOMS: atom_id res chain seq x y z
N TYR A 1 -10.69 -5.35 2.96
CA TYR A 1 -11.24 -6.12 1.83
C TYR A 1 -10.92 -7.62 1.95
N LEU A 2 -9.64 -8.04 1.94
CA LEU A 2 -9.28 -9.47 2.00
C LEU A 2 -9.81 -10.17 3.26
N ARG A 3 -9.72 -9.51 4.41
CA ARG A 3 -10.29 -10.04 5.67
C ARG A 3 -11.81 -10.17 5.63
N ASP A 4 -12.49 -9.23 5.01
CA ASP A 4 -13.95 -9.30 4.82
C ASP A 4 -14.33 -10.49 3.91
N ARG A 5 -13.38 -10.96 3.11
CA ARG A 5 -13.48 -12.18 2.29
C ARG A 5 -12.92 -13.43 2.99
N LYS A 6 -12.74 -13.37 4.32
CA LYS A 6 -12.22 -14.48 5.16
C LYS A 6 -10.82 -14.95 4.74
N LYS A 7 -9.98 -14.06 4.23
CA LYS A 7 -8.57 -14.29 3.99
C LYS A 7 -7.74 -13.75 5.16
N GLU A 8 -6.57 -14.30 5.37
CA GLU A 8 -5.65 -13.90 6.44
C GLU A 8 -4.40 -13.22 5.86
N PRO A 9 -4.52 -11.98 5.40
CA PRO A 9 -3.39 -11.28 4.81
C PRO A 9 -2.32 -10.97 5.86
N GLN A 10 -1.09 -11.32 5.56
CA GLN A 10 0.11 -10.86 6.26
C GLN A 10 0.68 -9.65 5.54
N ILE A 11 1.27 -8.72 6.28
CA ILE A 11 1.91 -7.53 5.73
C ILE A 11 3.37 -7.57 6.12
N ILE A 12 4.24 -7.65 5.13
CA ILE A 12 5.68 -7.70 5.33
C ILE A 12 6.29 -6.49 4.62
N ILE A 13 7.18 -5.80 5.31
CA ILE A 13 7.97 -4.68 4.76
C ILE A 13 9.45 -4.99 4.92
N PRO A 14 10.33 -4.50 4.03
CA PRO A 14 11.76 -4.84 4.07
C PRO A 14 12.41 -4.43 5.39
N ASP A 15 12.21 -3.18 5.81
CA ASP A 15 12.90 -2.55 6.94
C ASP A 15 12.00 -1.56 7.70
N ALA A 16 12.61 -0.58 8.37
CA ALA A 16 11.90 0.43 9.12
C ALA A 16 11.23 1.46 8.20
N PHE A 17 9.99 1.81 8.50
CA PHE A 17 9.28 2.91 7.87
C PHE A 17 9.40 4.21 8.70
N PRO A 18 9.19 5.38 8.09
CA PRO A 18 9.31 6.67 8.77
C PRO A 18 8.39 6.82 9.98
N ASP A 19 8.91 7.45 11.03
CA ASP A 19 8.20 7.63 12.31
C ASP A 19 6.87 8.37 12.17
N PHE A 20 6.78 9.29 11.21
CA PHE A 20 5.54 10.04 10.96
C PHE A 20 4.39 9.17 10.42
N LEU A 21 4.61 7.90 10.12
CA LEU A 21 3.58 6.94 9.73
C LEU A 21 3.14 6.01 10.87
N LYS A 22 3.81 6.04 12.03
CA LYS A 22 3.54 5.12 13.16
C LYS A 22 2.12 5.23 13.73
N TRP A 23 1.42 6.31 13.46
CA TRP A 23 0.03 6.51 13.89
C TRP A 23 -0.99 5.85 12.97
N LEU A 24 -0.59 5.36 11.79
CA LEU A 24 -1.52 4.75 10.85
C LEU A 24 -2.20 3.52 11.43
N PRO A 25 -3.50 3.35 11.18
CA PRO A 25 -4.23 2.16 11.65
C PRO A 25 -3.69 0.87 11.01
N GLY A 26 -3.42 -0.12 11.81
CA GLY A 26 -2.97 -1.44 11.32
C GLY A 26 -1.45 -1.62 11.27
N ILE A 27 -0.71 -0.58 11.63
CA ILE A 27 0.76 -0.61 11.67
C ILE A 27 1.29 -1.71 12.60
N GLU A 28 0.56 -2.00 13.67
CA GLU A 28 0.88 -3.05 14.65
C GLU A 28 0.87 -4.47 14.08
N ARG A 29 0.38 -4.63 12.85
CA ARG A 29 0.29 -5.92 12.14
C ARG A 29 1.33 -6.08 11.06
N MET A 30 2.17 -5.07 10.88
CA MET A 30 3.24 -5.11 9.88
C MET A 30 4.44 -5.82 10.47
N MET A 31 4.91 -6.84 9.76
CA MET A 31 6.14 -7.54 10.07
C MET A 31 7.29 -6.89 9.32
N ARG A 32 8.36 -6.57 10.02
CA ARG A 32 9.62 -6.10 9.42
C ARG A 32 10.51 -7.29 9.12
N TYR A 33 10.89 -7.44 7.87
CA TYR A 33 11.74 -8.54 7.42
C TYR A 33 13.12 -8.51 8.10
N ASP A 34 13.73 -7.34 8.25
CA ASP A 34 15.03 -7.17 8.92
C ASP A 34 15.04 -7.62 10.39
N LYS A 35 13.88 -7.77 11.03
CA LYS A 35 13.71 -8.20 12.42
C LYS A 35 13.16 -9.62 12.58
N HIS A 36 12.42 -10.09 11.59
CA HIS A 36 11.66 -11.34 11.66
C HIS A 36 11.89 -12.22 10.42
N LYS A 37 13.15 -12.29 9.95
CA LYS A 37 13.52 -12.95 8.69
C LYS A 37 13.00 -14.38 8.60
N GLU A 38 13.29 -15.21 9.60
CA GLU A 38 12.92 -16.65 9.58
C GLU A 38 11.41 -16.86 9.52
N GLU A 39 10.63 -16.04 10.22
CA GLU A 39 9.17 -16.08 10.22
C GLU A 39 8.61 -15.60 8.88
N ALA A 40 9.15 -14.51 8.34
CA ALA A 40 8.78 -13.98 7.06
C ALA A 40 9.10 -14.95 5.90
N ASP A 41 10.27 -15.61 5.94
CA ASP A 41 10.66 -16.63 4.94
C ASP A 41 9.64 -17.78 4.88
N LYS A 42 9.13 -18.22 6.04
CA LYS A 42 8.06 -19.25 6.10
C LYS A 42 6.76 -18.74 5.48
N ILE A 43 6.37 -17.49 5.78
CA ILE A 43 5.17 -16.90 5.20
C ILE A 43 5.30 -16.81 3.67
N PHE A 44 6.46 -16.41 3.14
CA PHE A 44 6.70 -16.39 1.70
C PHE A 44 6.62 -17.79 1.07
N ALA A 45 7.13 -18.82 1.75
CA ALA A 45 7.11 -20.19 1.27
C ALA A 45 5.70 -20.82 1.28
N GLU A 46 4.83 -20.39 2.19
CA GLU A 46 3.48 -20.95 2.40
C GLU A 46 2.37 -20.09 1.74
N ALA A 47 2.71 -18.93 1.21
CA ALA A 47 1.73 -18.03 0.62
C ALA A 47 1.09 -18.64 -0.64
N ASP A 48 -0.21 -18.44 -0.82
CA ASP A 48 -0.93 -18.74 -2.06
C ASP A 48 -0.80 -17.62 -3.08
N LEU A 49 -0.76 -16.36 -2.60
CA LEU A 49 -0.77 -15.17 -3.40
C LEU A 49 0.01 -14.06 -2.72
N ILE A 50 0.87 -13.37 -3.48
CA ILE A 50 1.62 -12.22 -3.01
C ILE A 50 1.20 -10.98 -3.79
N PHE A 51 0.80 -9.92 -3.08
CA PHE A 51 0.62 -8.59 -3.64
C PHE A 51 1.91 -7.79 -3.47
N CYS A 52 2.56 -7.48 -4.57
CA CYS A 52 3.71 -6.59 -4.63
C CYS A 52 3.20 -5.16 -4.84
N LEU A 53 3.27 -4.33 -3.79
CA LEU A 53 2.68 -3.00 -3.79
C LEU A 53 3.76 -1.94 -3.71
N ASP A 54 3.74 -1.00 -4.65
CA ASP A 54 4.63 0.15 -4.71
C ASP A 54 6.09 -0.18 -5.05
N PHE A 55 6.31 -1.30 -5.70
CA PHE A 55 7.59 -1.66 -6.32
C PHE A 55 7.37 -2.57 -7.54
N ASN A 56 8.23 -2.44 -8.53
CA ASN A 56 8.14 -3.11 -9.83
C ASN A 56 9.39 -3.91 -10.22
N ALA A 57 10.31 -4.03 -9.30
CA ALA A 57 11.52 -4.87 -9.40
C ALA A 57 11.79 -5.49 -8.04
N SER A 58 12.07 -6.78 -7.97
CA SER A 58 12.35 -7.47 -6.70
C SER A 58 13.61 -6.94 -6.00
N THR A 59 14.52 -6.33 -6.75
CA THR A 59 15.72 -5.65 -6.20
C THR A 59 15.40 -4.44 -5.32
N ARG A 60 14.14 -3.96 -5.30
CA ARG A 60 13.72 -2.81 -4.49
C ARG A 60 13.34 -3.17 -3.05
N VAL A 61 13.35 -4.45 -2.73
CA VAL A 61 12.96 -4.92 -1.39
C VAL A 61 14.14 -5.51 -0.60
N ASP A 62 15.35 -5.09 -0.95
CA ASP A 62 16.62 -5.40 -0.25
C ASP A 62 16.74 -6.90 0.08
N ASP A 63 17.09 -7.25 1.31
CA ASP A 63 17.30 -8.64 1.74
C ASP A 63 16.07 -9.54 1.57
N MET A 64 14.86 -8.95 1.48
CA MET A 64 13.60 -9.69 1.28
C MET A 64 13.50 -10.25 -0.16
N GLN A 65 14.30 -9.76 -1.10
CA GLN A 65 14.29 -10.20 -2.50
C GLN A 65 14.39 -11.72 -2.64
N THR A 66 15.34 -12.34 -1.94
CA THR A 66 15.58 -13.79 -2.06
C THR A 66 14.35 -14.61 -1.69
N ALA A 67 13.66 -14.26 -0.61
CA ALA A 67 12.46 -14.95 -0.18
C ALA A 67 11.28 -14.70 -1.14
N LEU A 68 11.13 -13.47 -1.62
CA LEU A 68 10.12 -13.10 -2.61
C LEU A 68 10.31 -13.86 -3.93
N ASP A 69 11.52 -13.91 -4.46
CA ASP A 69 11.82 -14.57 -5.74
C ASP A 69 11.67 -16.09 -5.63
N ALA A 70 12.05 -16.69 -4.50
CA ALA A 70 11.96 -18.13 -4.24
C ALA A 70 10.52 -18.61 -3.92
N SER A 71 9.61 -17.71 -3.59
CA SER A 71 8.23 -18.08 -3.24
C SER A 71 7.49 -18.69 -4.42
N PRO A 72 6.81 -19.87 -4.22
CA PRO A 72 5.99 -20.51 -5.24
C PRO A 72 4.67 -19.79 -5.49
N ALA A 73 4.30 -18.81 -4.67
CA ALA A 73 3.06 -18.06 -4.77
C ALA A 73 2.93 -17.32 -6.10
N GLN A 74 1.71 -17.22 -6.60
CA GLN A 74 1.42 -16.28 -7.68
C GLN A 74 1.62 -14.85 -7.19
N LYS A 75 2.21 -14.01 -8.04
CA LYS A 75 2.49 -12.61 -7.70
C LYS A 75 1.57 -11.68 -8.50
N VAL A 76 0.96 -10.73 -7.80
CA VAL A 76 0.19 -9.63 -8.38
C VAL A 76 0.91 -8.33 -8.05
N MET A 77 1.40 -7.64 -9.07
CA MET A 77 2.07 -6.35 -8.90
C MET A 77 1.08 -5.20 -9.12
N MET A 78 1.08 -4.23 -8.21
CA MET A 78 0.40 -2.94 -8.37
C MET A 78 1.41 -1.83 -8.11
N ASP A 79 1.69 -1.04 -9.14
CA ASP A 79 2.74 -0.01 -9.07
C ASP A 79 2.50 1.11 -10.08
N HIS A 80 3.05 2.30 -9.80
CA HIS A 80 2.98 3.45 -10.68
C HIS A 80 4.35 3.92 -11.19
N HIS A 81 5.43 3.24 -10.83
CA HIS A 81 6.77 3.57 -11.29
C HIS A 81 7.02 3.08 -12.72
N LEU A 82 7.98 3.72 -13.37
CA LEU A 82 8.41 3.37 -14.73
C LEU A 82 9.22 2.06 -14.75
N ASN A 83 9.19 1.38 -15.91
CA ASN A 83 10.04 0.24 -16.24
C ASN A 83 9.88 -0.97 -15.28
N PRO A 84 8.69 -1.58 -15.21
CA PRO A 84 8.50 -2.80 -14.45
C PRO A 84 9.34 -3.96 -15.03
N THR A 85 10.00 -4.72 -14.15
CA THR A 85 10.86 -5.85 -14.51
C THR A 85 10.49 -7.15 -13.82
N MET A 86 9.52 -7.12 -12.88
CA MET A 86 9.08 -8.32 -12.16
C MET A 86 8.29 -9.26 -13.09
N ASP A 87 8.59 -10.55 -13.00
CA ASP A 87 7.73 -11.61 -13.53
C ASP A 87 6.56 -11.86 -12.56
N THR A 88 5.35 -11.61 -13.03
CA THR A 88 4.13 -11.67 -12.22
C THR A 88 2.97 -12.27 -12.98
N ALA A 89 2.10 -12.98 -12.29
CA ALA A 89 0.88 -13.55 -12.85
C ALA A 89 -0.12 -12.47 -13.31
N LEU A 90 -0.10 -11.30 -12.65
CA LEU A 90 -0.88 -10.11 -13.02
C LEU A 90 -0.10 -8.85 -12.71
N THR A 91 0.05 -8.00 -13.71
CA THR A 91 0.67 -6.68 -13.60
C THR A 91 -0.38 -5.60 -13.76
N ILE A 92 -0.52 -4.74 -12.75
CA ILE A 92 -1.33 -3.52 -12.76
C ILE A 92 -0.37 -2.33 -12.59
N SER A 93 0.21 -1.89 -13.70
CA SER A 93 1.21 -0.82 -13.74
C SER A 93 0.64 0.37 -14.50
N HIS A 94 0.50 1.50 -13.80
CA HIS A 94 -0.09 2.72 -14.34
C HIS A 94 0.74 3.94 -13.93
N THR A 95 1.67 4.32 -14.77
CA THR A 95 2.62 5.43 -14.51
C THR A 95 1.96 6.82 -14.53
N ASP A 96 0.74 6.92 -15.02
CA ASP A 96 -0.10 8.12 -14.99
C ASP A 96 -0.89 8.28 -13.69
N MET A 97 -0.91 7.27 -12.82
CA MET A 97 -1.57 7.35 -11.51
C MET A 97 -0.71 8.12 -10.51
N SER A 98 -1.37 8.80 -9.58
CA SER A 98 -0.70 9.66 -8.60
C SER A 98 0.08 8.87 -7.54
N SER A 99 -0.32 7.63 -7.30
CA SER A 99 0.27 6.76 -6.29
C SER A 99 -0.22 5.32 -6.46
N THR A 100 0.50 4.37 -5.89
CA THR A 100 0.00 2.99 -5.78
C THR A 100 -1.26 2.91 -4.92
N CYS A 101 -1.44 3.80 -3.94
CA CYS A 101 -2.68 3.88 -3.16
C CYS A 101 -3.91 4.24 -4.01
N GLU A 102 -3.76 5.07 -5.05
CA GLU A 102 -4.81 5.34 -6.02
C GLU A 102 -5.17 4.06 -6.79
N ILE A 103 -4.17 3.30 -7.25
CA ILE A 103 -4.38 2.03 -7.96
C ILE A 103 -5.13 1.03 -7.06
N VAL A 104 -4.69 0.86 -5.82
CA VAL A 104 -5.34 -0.03 -4.83
C VAL A 104 -6.79 0.38 -4.60
N PHE A 105 -7.08 1.68 -4.46
CA PHE A 105 -8.46 2.17 -4.34
C PHE A 105 -9.31 1.75 -5.54
N ARG A 106 -8.81 1.98 -6.77
CA ARG A 106 -9.54 1.64 -8.00
C ARG A 106 -9.81 0.14 -8.13
N VAL A 107 -8.83 -0.70 -7.79
CA VAL A 107 -8.99 -2.16 -7.79
C VAL A 107 -10.05 -2.59 -6.78
N VAL A 108 -9.98 -2.08 -5.54
CA VAL A 108 -10.99 -2.39 -4.51
C VAL A 108 -12.38 -1.92 -4.92
N TRP A 109 -12.48 -0.74 -5.55
CA TRP A 109 -13.73 -0.21 -6.08
C TRP A 109 -14.32 -1.13 -7.15
N GLN A 110 -13.54 -1.51 -8.15
CA GLN A 110 -13.96 -2.40 -9.24
C GLN A 110 -14.42 -3.78 -8.75
N LEU A 111 -13.80 -4.25 -7.66
CA LEU A 111 -14.20 -5.50 -6.99
C LEU A 111 -15.42 -5.35 -6.08
N GLY A 112 -16.11 -4.19 -6.10
CA GLY A 112 -17.28 -3.92 -5.26
C GLY A 112 -16.96 -3.79 -3.77
N GLY A 113 -15.71 -3.50 -3.42
CA GLY A 113 -15.24 -3.45 -2.03
C GLY A 113 -15.42 -2.09 -1.34
N PHE A 114 -15.84 -1.05 -2.05
CA PHE A 114 -15.91 0.29 -1.47
C PHE A 114 -16.94 0.40 -0.32
N ASP A 115 -18.11 -0.21 -0.47
CA ASP A 115 -19.15 -0.14 0.57
C ASP A 115 -18.70 -0.77 1.89
N MET A 116 -17.91 -1.85 1.80
CA MET A 116 -17.33 -2.55 2.94
C MET A 116 -16.08 -1.85 3.50
N MET A 117 -15.52 -0.89 2.78
CA MET A 117 -14.34 -0.14 3.21
C MET A 117 -14.66 0.65 4.47
N ASN A 118 -13.96 0.34 5.56
CA ASN A 118 -14.09 1.06 6.81
C ASN A 118 -13.23 2.34 6.83
N ARG A 119 -13.49 3.18 7.83
CA ARG A 119 -12.76 4.45 8.03
C ARG A 119 -11.23 4.26 8.11
N LYS A 120 -10.74 3.19 8.76
CA LYS A 120 -9.30 2.94 8.92
C LYS A 120 -8.61 2.70 7.57
N ALA A 121 -9.25 1.91 6.70
CA ALA A 121 -8.75 1.67 5.35
C ALA A 121 -8.76 2.96 4.50
N ALA A 122 -9.82 3.76 4.60
CA ALA A 122 -9.92 5.03 3.89
C ALA A 122 -8.84 6.03 4.34
N VAL A 123 -8.53 6.08 5.65
CA VAL A 123 -7.43 6.90 6.20
C VAL A 123 -6.08 6.47 5.61
N ALA A 124 -5.79 5.17 5.55
CA ALA A 124 -4.54 4.66 5.02
C ALA A 124 -4.37 4.99 3.53
N ILE A 125 -5.41 4.76 2.71
CA ILE A 125 -5.39 5.09 1.27
C ILE A 125 -5.21 6.59 1.06
N TYR A 126 -5.98 7.42 1.77
CA TYR A 126 -5.85 8.89 1.68
C TYR A 126 -4.45 9.36 2.06
N CYS A 127 -3.90 8.82 3.16
CA CYS A 127 -2.56 9.17 3.61
C CYS A 127 -1.51 8.84 2.55
N GLY A 128 -1.56 7.64 1.94
CA GLY A 128 -0.63 7.27 0.88
C GLY A 128 -0.76 8.16 -0.36
N MET A 129 -1.97 8.46 -0.83
CA MET A 129 -2.18 9.40 -1.93
C MET A 129 -1.63 10.80 -1.59
N MET A 130 -1.84 11.27 -0.36
CA MET A 130 -1.38 12.58 0.09
C MET A 130 0.15 12.66 0.18
N THR A 131 0.81 11.65 0.77
CA THR A 131 2.27 11.66 0.93
C THR A 131 2.99 11.57 -0.40
N ASP A 132 2.50 10.75 -1.31
CA ASP A 132 3.12 10.50 -2.61
C ASP A 132 2.97 11.67 -3.60
N THR A 133 2.01 12.54 -3.36
CA THR A 133 1.75 13.75 -4.16
C THR A 133 2.17 15.04 -3.47
N GLY A 134 2.93 14.96 -2.39
CA GLY A 134 3.31 16.15 -1.61
C GLY A 134 2.10 17.00 -1.22
N SER A 135 1.10 16.38 -0.60
CA SER A 135 -0.18 17.03 -0.26
C SER A 135 -0.95 17.54 -1.48
N PHE A 136 -0.94 16.77 -2.57
CA PHE A 136 -1.62 17.10 -3.82
C PHE A 136 -1.07 18.36 -4.52
N THR A 137 0.23 18.62 -4.35
CA THR A 137 0.92 19.75 -5.01
C THR A 137 1.58 19.34 -6.33
N TYR A 138 1.86 18.07 -6.52
CA TYR A 138 2.41 17.53 -7.77
C TYR A 138 1.74 16.19 -8.13
N ASN A 139 1.84 15.78 -9.40
CA ASN A 139 1.24 14.57 -9.95
C ASN A 139 -0.26 14.36 -9.58
N SER A 140 -1.00 15.47 -9.43
CA SER A 140 -2.36 15.48 -8.90
C SER A 140 -3.34 16.34 -9.70
N CYS A 141 -3.02 16.64 -10.97
CA CYS A 141 -3.87 17.49 -11.82
C CYS A 141 -5.10 16.78 -12.39
N ARG A 142 -5.21 15.46 -12.26
CA ARG A 142 -6.35 14.71 -12.81
C ARG A 142 -7.58 14.83 -11.91
N PRO A 143 -8.77 15.18 -12.48
CA PRO A 143 -10.01 15.35 -11.70
C PRO A 143 -10.42 14.10 -10.92
N GLU A 144 -10.09 12.92 -11.44
CA GLU A 144 -10.41 11.63 -10.83
C GLU A 144 -9.81 11.48 -9.43
N ILE A 145 -8.63 12.06 -9.19
CA ILE A 145 -7.98 12.04 -7.87
C ILE A 145 -8.90 12.68 -6.82
N TYR A 146 -9.47 13.85 -7.15
CA TYR A 146 -10.36 14.59 -6.25
C TYR A 146 -11.71 13.89 -6.08
N THR A 147 -12.17 13.19 -7.12
CA THR A 147 -13.36 12.33 -7.03
C THR A 147 -13.11 11.18 -6.03
N ILE A 148 -11.96 10.53 -6.12
CA ILE A 148 -11.55 9.47 -5.16
C ILE A 148 -11.46 10.03 -3.75
N ILE A 149 -10.83 11.20 -3.56
CA ILE A 149 -10.76 11.86 -2.27
C ILE A 149 -12.16 12.15 -1.72
N GLY A 150 -13.08 12.63 -2.55
CA GLY A 150 -14.47 12.86 -2.19
C GLY A 150 -15.14 11.59 -1.67
N HIS A 151 -14.99 10.47 -2.38
CA HIS A 151 -15.49 9.16 -1.92
C HIS A 151 -14.86 8.73 -0.61
N LEU A 152 -13.54 8.83 -0.47
CA LEU A 152 -12.85 8.46 0.77
C LEU A 152 -13.37 9.27 1.97
N LEU A 153 -13.60 10.58 1.79
CA LEU A 153 -14.13 11.47 2.85
C LEU A 153 -15.52 11.07 3.33
N THR A 154 -16.34 10.41 2.50
CA THR A 154 -17.63 9.86 2.95
C THR A 154 -17.49 8.82 4.06
N LYS A 155 -16.30 8.26 4.27
CA LYS A 155 -16.00 7.33 5.37
C LYS A 155 -15.75 8.03 6.72
N GLY A 156 -15.88 9.37 6.79
CA GLY A 156 -15.98 10.15 8.02
C GLY A 156 -14.65 10.33 8.78
N PHE A 157 -13.55 10.59 8.10
CA PHE A 157 -12.29 10.98 8.72
C PHE A 157 -11.97 12.46 8.50
N ASP A 158 -11.11 13.00 9.36
CA ASP A 158 -10.60 14.38 9.28
C ASP A 158 -9.27 14.39 8.51
N LYS A 159 -9.28 14.89 7.27
CA LYS A 159 -8.09 14.98 6.42
C LYS A 159 -7.04 15.96 6.96
N ASP A 160 -7.48 17.02 7.67
CA ASP A 160 -6.57 18.01 8.21
C ASP A 160 -5.81 17.45 9.43
N LYS A 161 -6.44 16.54 10.16
CA LYS A 161 -5.76 15.77 11.21
C LYS A 161 -4.68 14.87 10.60
N ILE A 162 -4.96 14.20 9.48
CA ILE A 162 -3.96 13.38 8.76
C ILE A 162 -2.77 14.24 8.32
N TYR A 163 -3.05 15.39 7.72
CA TYR A 163 -1.99 16.32 7.32
C TYR A 163 -1.09 16.72 8.49
N ARG A 164 -1.69 17.12 9.62
CA ARG A 164 -0.93 17.47 10.83
C ARG A 164 -0.09 16.32 11.37
N GLN A 165 -0.58 15.11 11.34
CA GLN A 165 0.17 13.92 11.79
C GLN A 165 1.39 13.64 10.92
N VAL A 166 1.31 13.88 9.61
CA VAL A 166 2.40 13.62 8.67
C VAL A 166 3.43 14.76 8.67
N TYR A 167 2.98 16.01 8.61
CA TYR A 167 3.86 17.15 8.33
C TYR A 167 4.17 18.04 9.53
N ASN A 168 3.33 18.03 10.58
CA ASN A 168 3.52 18.90 11.75
C ASN A 168 3.98 18.13 13.00
N ASN A 169 4.33 16.87 12.87
CA ASN A 169 4.86 16.06 13.97
C ASN A 169 6.38 16.30 14.10
N TYR A 170 6.78 17.55 14.24
CA TYR A 170 8.12 17.86 14.70
C TYR A 170 8.16 17.55 16.18
N SER A 171 8.77 16.41 16.55
CA SER A 171 9.20 16.20 17.93
C SER A 171 10.25 17.25 18.23
N SER A 172 9.92 18.17 19.11
CA SER A 172 10.83 19.07 19.82
C SER A 172 11.81 18.27 20.65
#